data_907cb5249be7357064e6d047f13f2a53
#
_entry.id   907cb5249be7357064e6d047f13f2a53
#
_cell.length_a   1.000
_cell.length_b   1.000
_cell.length_c   1.000
_cell.angle_alpha   90.00
_cell.angle_beta   90.00
_cell.angle_gamma   90.00
#
_symmetry.space_group_name_H-M   'P 1'
#
loop_
_entity.id
_entity.type
_entity.pdbx_description
1 polymer ?
#
loop_
_entity_poly.entity_id
_entity_poly.type
_entity_poly.pdbx_seq_one_letter_code
_entity_poly.pdbx_strand_id
1 'polypeptide(L)'
;WDDPFWIVLMGIEHERIHLETSSVLIRQHHLKYVKTHPAWMPCAESGAAPQNTLVDIPAAEFRIGRERSEPVIYGWDNEFGRHDASTAAFKASRHLVSNQEFLAFVEAGAYADDSLWLEEGLAWKNFTKAEHPTFWVKVGAQWRLRLMLDEVAMPWDWPVETNYHEAKAFCQWKARISGQAVRLPTEDEWQALRQFAGVDDLPGDPANIELRHFASSCPVNRFAHGPLFDVVGNVWQWLETPIYPFGGFEVHPIYDDFTTPTFDERHNLIKGGSWISCGNEAAPISRYAFRRHFFQHAGFRYVVADVAATQPASHYETDRLIS
;
A
#
# COMPACT_ATOMS: atom_id res chain seq x y z
N TRP A 1 -11.78 -21.93 -9.39
CA TRP A 1 -10.97 -22.63 -8.39
C TRP A 1 -10.54 -24.04 -8.86
N ASP A 2 -11.49 -24.86 -9.30
CA ASP A 2 -11.23 -26.27 -9.70
C ASP A 2 -10.92 -26.42 -11.19
N ASP A 3 -10.76 -25.34 -11.94
CA ASP A 3 -10.47 -25.37 -13.36
C ASP A 3 -9.02 -25.85 -13.59
N PRO A 4 -8.77 -26.83 -14.46
CA PRO A 4 -7.42 -27.32 -14.73
C PRO A 4 -6.48 -26.27 -15.33
N PHE A 5 -7.02 -25.17 -15.89
CA PHE A 5 -6.22 -24.04 -16.35
C PHE A 5 -5.86 -23.03 -15.25
N TRP A 6 -6.36 -23.22 -14.02
CA TRP A 6 -6.01 -22.34 -12.91
C TRP A 6 -4.50 -22.17 -12.74
N ILE A 7 -3.75 -23.27 -12.88
CA ILE A 7 -2.28 -23.23 -12.75
C ILE A 7 -1.62 -22.34 -13.81
N VAL A 8 -2.18 -22.26 -15.02
CA VAL A 8 -1.66 -21.38 -16.07
C VAL A 8 -1.89 -19.93 -15.71
N LEU A 9 -3.09 -19.61 -15.23
CA LEU A 9 -3.42 -18.25 -14.76
C LEU A 9 -2.59 -17.88 -13.53
N MET A 10 -2.42 -18.81 -12.59
CA MET A 10 -1.53 -18.64 -11.44
C MET A 10 -0.11 -18.28 -11.86
N GLY A 11 0.45 -19.02 -12.83
CA GLY A 11 1.78 -18.70 -13.35
C GLY A 11 1.86 -17.30 -13.97
N ILE A 12 0.82 -16.88 -14.70
CA ILE A 12 0.75 -15.52 -15.28
C ILE A 12 0.71 -14.46 -14.18
N GLU A 13 -0.15 -14.63 -13.19
CA GLU A 13 -0.28 -13.66 -12.08
C GLU A 13 0.99 -13.64 -11.21
N HIS A 14 1.63 -14.79 -11.00
CA HIS A 14 2.90 -14.88 -10.30
C HIS A 14 4.03 -14.12 -11.03
N GLU A 15 4.11 -14.23 -12.35
CA GLU A 15 5.08 -13.45 -13.14
C GLU A 15 4.78 -11.94 -13.12
N ARG A 16 3.53 -11.53 -12.96
CA ARG A 16 3.16 -10.12 -12.76
C ARG A 16 3.71 -9.58 -11.44
N ILE A 17 3.63 -10.37 -10.37
CA ILE A 17 4.26 -10.04 -9.08
C ILE A 17 5.78 -9.87 -9.26
N HIS A 18 6.41 -10.78 -10.00
CA HIS A 18 7.84 -10.68 -10.29
C HIS A 18 8.21 -9.46 -11.13
N LEU A 19 7.35 -9.03 -12.05
CA LEU A 19 7.55 -7.79 -12.79
C LEU A 19 7.65 -6.59 -11.83
N GLU A 20 6.71 -6.47 -10.90
CA GLU A 20 6.69 -5.37 -9.93
C GLU A 20 7.85 -5.47 -8.94
N THR A 21 8.05 -6.62 -8.30
CA THR A 21 9.13 -6.79 -7.32
C THR A 21 10.51 -6.62 -7.94
N SER A 22 10.71 -7.08 -9.18
CA SER A 22 11.96 -6.86 -9.91
C SER A 22 12.20 -5.39 -10.19
N SER A 23 11.17 -4.61 -10.48
CA SER A 23 11.30 -3.15 -10.69
C SER A 23 11.79 -2.44 -9.42
N VAL A 24 11.32 -2.86 -8.24
CA VAL A 24 11.79 -2.36 -6.94
C VAL A 24 13.26 -2.76 -6.69
N LEU A 25 13.64 -4.00 -7.02
CA LEU A 25 15.03 -4.45 -6.91
C LEU A 25 15.96 -3.69 -7.85
N ILE A 26 15.55 -3.43 -9.08
CA ILE A 26 16.31 -2.59 -10.03
C ILE A 26 16.48 -1.18 -9.47
N ARG A 27 15.43 -0.61 -8.87
CA ARG A 27 15.47 0.71 -8.23
C ARG A 27 16.48 0.80 -7.09
N GLN A 28 16.73 -0.31 -6.38
CA GLN A 28 17.73 -0.40 -5.31
C GLN A 28 19.18 -0.54 -5.82
N HIS A 29 19.36 -0.90 -7.09
CA HIS A 29 20.70 -0.95 -7.67
C HIS A 29 21.29 0.44 -7.86
N HIS A 30 22.62 0.49 -7.83
CA HIS A 30 23.35 1.70 -8.15
C HIS A 30 23.03 2.15 -9.60
N LEU A 31 22.65 3.42 -9.78
CA LEU A 31 22.19 3.95 -11.07
C LEU A 31 23.17 3.69 -12.23
N LYS A 32 24.49 3.65 -11.97
CA LYS A 32 25.52 3.33 -12.98
C LYS A 32 25.36 1.96 -13.64
N TYR A 33 24.63 1.03 -13.03
CA TYR A 33 24.36 -0.31 -13.57
C TYR A 33 23.00 -0.39 -14.30
N VAL A 34 22.24 0.68 -14.27
CA VAL A 34 20.90 0.71 -14.86
C VAL A 34 20.93 1.52 -16.15
N LYS A 35 20.25 1.03 -17.18
CA LYS A 35 20.11 1.73 -18.46
C LYS A 35 18.69 2.21 -18.63
N THR A 36 18.54 3.44 -19.07
CA THR A 36 17.23 3.97 -19.49
C THR A 36 16.68 3.19 -20.68
N HIS A 37 15.36 3.09 -20.76
CA HIS A 37 14.68 2.44 -21.86
C HIS A 37 13.54 3.35 -22.34
N PRO A 38 13.37 3.62 -23.65
CA PRO A 38 12.41 4.59 -24.14
C PRO A 38 10.94 4.22 -23.87
N ALA A 39 10.62 2.94 -23.62
CA ALA A 39 9.28 2.52 -23.23
C ALA A 39 8.94 2.82 -21.76
N TRP A 40 9.94 3.15 -20.92
CA TRP A 40 9.76 3.48 -19.52
C TRP A 40 9.77 4.99 -19.33
N MET A 41 8.63 5.62 -19.58
CA MET A 41 8.49 7.07 -19.47
C MET A 41 7.94 7.44 -18.10
N PRO A 42 8.76 7.98 -17.20
CA PRO A 42 8.27 8.49 -15.93
C PRO A 42 7.38 9.71 -16.14
N CYS A 43 6.54 10.03 -15.18
CA CYS A 43 5.76 11.25 -15.17
C CYS A 43 6.73 12.46 -15.18
N ALA A 44 6.46 13.42 -16.04
CA ALA A 44 7.22 14.68 -16.09
C ALA A 44 6.51 15.83 -15.37
N GLU A 45 5.30 15.58 -14.84
CA GLU A 45 4.50 16.60 -14.15
C GLU A 45 4.92 16.69 -12.68
N SER A 46 5.13 17.88 -12.20
CA SER A 46 5.34 18.19 -10.79
C SER A 46 4.94 19.62 -10.52
N GLY A 47 4.42 19.89 -9.34
CA GLY A 47 3.94 21.20 -8.94
C GLY A 47 3.99 21.40 -7.43
N ALA A 48 3.19 22.33 -6.94
CA ALA A 48 3.00 22.52 -5.50
C ALA A 48 2.14 21.39 -4.94
N ALA A 49 2.61 20.77 -3.85
CA ALA A 49 1.82 19.75 -3.16
C ALA A 49 0.50 20.33 -2.64
N PRO A 50 -0.63 19.67 -2.88
CA PRO A 50 -1.90 20.13 -2.34
C PRO A 50 -1.93 20.01 -0.81
N GLN A 51 -2.70 20.87 -0.16
CA GLN A 51 -3.01 20.69 1.26
C GLN A 51 -3.83 19.40 1.44
N ASN A 52 -3.34 18.49 2.27
CA ASN A 52 -4.01 17.22 2.52
C ASN A 52 -5.11 17.40 3.56
N THR A 53 -6.33 17.66 3.09
CA THR A 53 -7.52 17.82 3.93
C THR A 53 -8.13 16.46 4.26
N LEU A 54 -8.96 16.42 5.31
CA LEU A 54 -9.69 15.22 5.69
C LEU A 54 -11.07 15.18 5.02
N VAL A 55 -11.49 13.97 4.62
CA VAL A 55 -12.81 13.65 4.08
C VAL A 55 -13.53 12.78 5.08
N ASP A 56 -14.78 13.10 5.38
CA ASP A 56 -15.65 12.31 6.26
C ASP A 56 -16.11 11.06 5.51
N ILE A 57 -15.81 9.88 6.07
CA ILE A 57 -16.24 8.58 5.57
C ILE A 57 -17.35 8.09 6.51
N PRO A 58 -18.56 7.81 6.01
CA PRO A 58 -19.66 7.33 6.84
C PRO A 58 -19.40 5.93 7.39
N ALA A 59 -20.10 5.59 8.47
CA ALA A 59 -20.15 4.21 8.95
C ALA A 59 -20.72 3.30 7.85
N ALA A 60 -20.19 2.10 7.73
CA ALA A 60 -20.57 1.16 6.71
C ALA A 60 -20.57 -0.28 7.23
N GLU A 61 -21.47 -1.11 6.68
CA GLU A 61 -21.48 -2.55 6.86
C GLU A 61 -21.44 -3.21 5.48
N PHE A 62 -20.55 -4.16 5.30
CA PHE A 62 -20.36 -4.81 4.01
C PHE A 62 -19.66 -6.15 4.18
N ARG A 63 -19.61 -6.93 3.10
CA ARG A 63 -18.88 -8.19 3.06
C ARG A 63 -17.65 -8.03 2.18
N ILE A 64 -16.53 -8.60 2.64
CA ILE A 64 -15.31 -8.79 1.88
C ILE A 64 -15.09 -10.29 1.66
N GLY A 65 -14.42 -10.65 0.58
CA GLY A 65 -14.11 -12.00 0.20
C GLY A 65 -14.95 -12.47 -0.98
N ARG A 66 -14.55 -13.58 -1.57
CA ARG A 66 -15.16 -14.20 -2.75
C ARG A 66 -15.70 -15.58 -2.40
N GLU A 67 -16.79 -15.95 -3.04
CA GLU A 67 -17.27 -17.33 -3.04
C GLU A 67 -16.57 -18.11 -4.17
N ARG A 68 -16.21 -19.38 -3.92
CA ARG A 68 -15.57 -20.21 -4.96
C ARG A 68 -16.47 -20.45 -6.18
N SER A 69 -17.78 -20.34 -6.00
CA SER A 69 -18.78 -20.48 -7.07
C SER A 69 -18.89 -19.22 -7.95
N GLU A 70 -18.29 -18.10 -7.55
CA GLU A 70 -18.34 -16.87 -8.34
C GLU A 70 -17.55 -17.03 -9.65
N PRO A 71 -18.07 -16.54 -10.77
CA PRO A 71 -17.39 -16.59 -12.06
C PRO A 71 -16.27 -15.53 -12.08
N VAL A 72 -15.12 -15.85 -11.49
CA VAL A 72 -13.92 -15.00 -11.51
C VAL A 72 -12.89 -15.57 -12.48
N ILE A 73 -12.14 -14.70 -13.15
CA ILE A 73 -11.07 -15.14 -14.05
C ILE A 73 -9.94 -15.77 -13.23
N TYR A 74 -9.54 -15.12 -12.13
CA TYR A 74 -8.52 -15.57 -11.21
C TYR A 74 -8.67 -14.88 -9.84
N GLY A 75 -8.17 -15.54 -8.80
CA GLY A 75 -8.00 -14.99 -7.46
C GLY A 75 -7.03 -15.85 -6.67
N TRP A 76 -6.22 -15.23 -5.82
CA TRP A 76 -5.41 -15.95 -4.85
C TRP A 76 -6.28 -16.56 -3.75
N ASP A 77 -5.83 -17.64 -3.15
CA ASP A 77 -6.59 -18.35 -2.11
C ASP A 77 -7.02 -17.45 -0.93
N ASN A 78 -6.20 -16.45 -0.59
CA ASN A 78 -6.50 -15.48 0.47
C ASN A 78 -7.64 -14.50 0.16
N GLU A 79 -8.11 -14.46 -1.08
CA GLU A 79 -9.25 -13.64 -1.50
C GLU A 79 -10.59 -14.35 -1.29
N PHE A 80 -10.55 -15.69 -1.10
CA PHE A 80 -11.75 -16.52 -0.94
C PHE A 80 -12.08 -16.72 0.54
N GLY A 81 -13.39 -16.87 0.78
CA GLY A 81 -13.96 -16.94 2.10
C GLY A 81 -14.83 -15.72 2.40
N ARG A 82 -15.18 -15.53 3.66
CA ARG A 82 -16.12 -14.48 4.08
C ARG A 82 -15.61 -13.70 5.27
N HIS A 83 -15.67 -12.39 5.15
CA HIS A 83 -15.49 -11.46 6.24
C HIS A 83 -16.62 -10.42 6.23
N ASP A 84 -17.48 -10.45 7.25
CA ASP A 84 -18.52 -9.44 7.44
C ASP A 84 -17.90 -8.28 8.22
N ALA A 85 -17.70 -7.16 7.55
CA ALA A 85 -17.02 -5.97 8.06
C ALA A 85 -18.02 -4.91 8.53
N SER A 86 -17.67 -4.21 9.60
CA SER A 86 -18.41 -3.06 10.10
C SER A 86 -17.42 -1.97 10.51
N THR A 87 -17.59 -0.77 9.98
CA THR A 87 -16.77 0.39 10.32
C THR A 87 -17.63 1.49 10.94
N ALA A 88 -17.14 2.09 12.03
CA ALA A 88 -17.68 3.36 12.50
C ALA A 88 -17.35 4.46 11.47
N ALA A 89 -18.00 5.61 11.57
CA ALA A 89 -17.62 6.78 10.78
C ALA A 89 -16.20 7.25 11.17
N PHE A 90 -15.39 7.62 10.18
CA PHE A 90 -14.02 8.10 10.37
C PHE A 90 -13.68 9.18 9.36
N LYS A 91 -12.51 9.79 9.50
CA LYS A 91 -11.99 10.74 8.52
C LYS A 91 -10.75 10.17 7.83
N ALA A 92 -10.66 10.30 6.52
CA ALA A 92 -9.51 9.86 5.75
C ALA A 92 -8.81 11.06 5.09
N SER A 93 -7.48 11.01 4.95
CA SER A 93 -6.76 12.00 4.17
C SER A 93 -7.22 11.94 2.71
N ARG A 94 -7.50 13.11 2.12
CA ARG A 94 -7.99 13.24 0.74
C ARG A 94 -7.02 12.67 -0.27
N HIS A 95 -5.74 12.91 -0.05
CA HIS A 95 -4.63 12.47 -0.88
C HIS A 95 -3.79 11.42 -0.16
N LEU A 96 -2.98 10.70 -0.90
CA LEU A 96 -1.82 10.02 -0.33
C LEU A 96 -0.89 11.05 0.32
N VAL A 97 -0.11 10.64 1.32
CA VAL A 97 0.91 11.53 1.90
C VAL A 97 1.95 11.85 0.84
N SER A 98 2.10 13.14 0.53
CA SER A 98 3.06 13.60 -0.47
C SER A 98 4.48 13.68 0.08
N ASN A 99 5.48 13.73 -0.82
CA ASN A 99 6.87 13.99 -0.45
C ASN A 99 7.00 15.29 0.38
N GLN A 100 6.25 16.34 0.02
CA GLN A 100 6.25 17.61 0.76
C GLN A 100 5.69 17.45 2.18
N GLU A 101 4.59 16.71 2.34
CA GLU A 101 4.00 16.47 3.65
C GLU A 101 4.93 15.63 4.52
N PHE A 102 5.60 14.64 3.93
CA PHE A 102 6.56 13.79 4.64
C PHE A 102 7.88 14.52 4.97
N LEU A 103 8.28 15.51 4.17
CA LEU A 103 9.44 16.33 4.47
C LEU A 103 9.33 17.00 5.84
N ALA A 104 8.16 17.47 6.22
CA ALA A 104 7.93 18.05 7.53
C ALA A 104 8.24 17.09 8.69
N PHE A 105 7.98 15.80 8.52
CA PHE A 105 8.34 14.74 9.46
C PHE A 105 9.88 14.58 9.52
N VAL A 106 10.55 14.55 8.37
CA VAL A 106 12.01 14.44 8.30
C VAL A 106 12.68 15.64 8.95
N GLU A 107 12.24 16.86 8.61
CA GLU A 107 12.80 18.12 9.14
C GLU A 107 12.52 18.34 10.63
N ALA A 108 11.44 17.73 11.15
CA ALA A 108 11.16 17.71 12.59
C ALA A 108 12.14 16.80 13.37
N GLY A 109 13.09 16.14 12.70
CA GLY A 109 14.05 15.24 13.33
C GLY A 109 13.44 13.90 13.75
N ALA A 110 12.31 13.50 13.15
CA ALA A 110 11.56 12.33 13.58
C ALA A 110 12.33 11.01 13.42
N TYR A 111 13.29 10.93 12.50
CA TYR A 111 14.19 9.77 12.42
C TYR A 111 15.16 9.66 13.60
N ALA A 112 15.42 10.75 14.30
CA ALA A 112 16.24 10.76 15.52
C ALA A 112 15.41 10.58 16.81
N ASP A 113 14.09 10.75 16.74
CA ASP A 113 13.17 10.58 17.90
C ASP A 113 12.68 9.13 18.00
N ASP A 114 13.37 8.34 18.82
CA ASP A 114 13.05 6.91 19.04
C ASP A 114 11.62 6.68 19.54
N SER A 115 11.01 7.65 20.21
CA SER A 115 9.66 7.53 20.78
C SER A 115 8.54 7.49 19.73
N LEU A 116 8.84 7.80 18.48
CA LEU A 116 7.90 7.71 17.36
C LEU A 116 7.86 6.31 16.71
N TRP A 117 8.80 5.44 17.03
CA TRP A 117 8.98 4.16 16.36
C TRP A 117 8.52 3.02 17.28
N LEU A 118 7.69 2.13 16.73
CA LEU A 118 7.38 0.86 17.40
C LEU A 118 8.65 0.00 17.47
N GLU A 119 8.66 -0.98 18.37
CA GLU A 119 9.84 -1.81 18.66
C GLU A 119 10.52 -2.36 17.39
N GLU A 120 9.74 -3.00 16.50
CA GLU A 120 10.26 -3.57 15.24
C GLU A 120 10.81 -2.46 14.31
N GLY A 121 10.09 -1.34 14.21
CA GLY A 121 10.50 -0.18 13.41
C GLY A 121 11.76 0.50 13.96
N LEU A 122 11.89 0.58 15.29
CA LEU A 122 13.09 1.09 15.94
C LEU A 122 14.29 0.19 15.66
N ALA A 123 14.12 -1.13 15.74
CA ALA A 123 15.17 -2.09 15.42
C ALA A 123 15.60 -1.97 13.95
N TRP A 124 14.64 -1.89 13.02
CA TRP A 124 14.90 -1.66 11.60
C TRP A 124 15.66 -0.35 11.35
N LYS A 125 15.19 0.77 11.91
CA LYS A 125 15.81 2.08 11.78
C LYS A 125 17.26 2.08 12.27
N ASN A 126 17.51 1.48 13.43
CA ASN A 126 18.84 1.41 14.02
C ASN A 126 19.78 0.51 13.21
N PHE A 127 19.28 -0.60 12.67
CA PHE A 127 20.06 -1.51 11.81
C PHE A 127 20.45 -0.84 10.49
N THR A 128 19.48 -0.18 9.83
CA THR A 128 19.70 0.45 8.52
C THR A 128 20.34 1.84 8.63
N LYS A 129 20.31 2.44 9.82
CA LYS A 129 20.69 3.84 10.06
C LYS A 129 19.94 4.81 9.18
N ALA A 130 18.62 4.54 9.01
CA ALA A 130 17.75 5.36 8.18
C ALA A 130 17.61 6.77 8.77
N GLU A 131 17.74 7.78 7.92
CA GLU A 131 17.57 9.20 8.27
C GLU A 131 16.52 9.89 7.40
N HIS A 132 16.05 9.20 6.36
CA HIS A 132 15.02 9.63 5.41
C HIS A 132 14.53 8.44 4.59
N PRO A 133 13.45 8.56 3.79
CA PRO A 133 12.99 7.49 2.91
C PRO A 133 14.10 6.99 1.98
N THR A 134 14.14 5.68 1.75
CA THR A 134 15.25 5.01 1.06
C THR A 134 15.49 5.53 -0.36
N PHE A 135 14.44 5.97 -1.04
CA PHE A 135 14.54 6.46 -2.43
C PHE A 135 14.76 7.99 -2.52
N TRP A 136 14.88 8.67 -1.41
CA TRP A 136 15.33 10.06 -1.38
C TRP A 136 16.83 10.12 -1.42
N VAL A 137 17.37 10.98 -2.26
CA VAL A 137 18.82 11.16 -2.43
C VAL A 137 19.16 12.61 -2.12
N LYS A 138 20.07 12.84 -1.17
CA LYS A 138 20.52 14.17 -0.80
C LYS A 138 21.78 14.54 -1.59
N VAL A 139 21.69 15.60 -2.40
CA VAL A 139 22.84 16.14 -3.16
C VAL A 139 23.06 17.58 -2.74
N GLY A 140 24.05 17.79 -1.89
CA GLY A 140 24.25 19.09 -1.24
C GLY A 140 23.05 19.48 -0.38
N ALA A 141 22.45 20.62 -0.69
CA ALA A 141 21.23 21.08 0.00
C ALA A 141 19.92 20.63 -0.68
N GLN A 142 20.00 19.92 -1.79
CA GLN A 142 18.84 19.53 -2.58
C GLN A 142 18.47 18.07 -2.38
N TRP A 143 17.17 17.82 -2.39
CA TRP A 143 16.61 16.48 -2.45
C TRP A 143 16.31 16.09 -3.89
N ARG A 144 16.56 14.83 -4.20
CA ARG A 144 16.22 14.18 -5.46
C ARG A 144 15.48 12.89 -5.16
N LEU A 145 14.71 12.39 -6.12
CA LEU A 145 14.00 11.12 -6.03
C LEU A 145 14.65 10.10 -6.97
N ARG A 146 15.02 8.95 -6.43
CA ARG A 146 15.48 7.79 -7.19
C ARG A 146 14.27 7.08 -7.77
N LEU A 147 14.09 7.12 -9.07
CA LEU A 147 13.14 6.31 -9.83
C LEU A 147 13.78 4.97 -10.23
N MET A 148 13.05 4.09 -10.91
CA MET A 148 13.60 2.80 -11.34
C MET A 148 14.84 2.98 -12.24
N LEU A 149 14.76 3.81 -13.26
CA LEU A 149 15.82 3.95 -14.28
C LEU A 149 16.54 5.30 -14.23
N ASP A 150 16.15 6.22 -13.39
CA ASP A 150 16.68 7.59 -13.36
C ASP A 150 16.62 8.20 -11.94
N GLU A 151 17.18 9.36 -11.80
CA GLU A 151 17.11 10.20 -10.61
C GLU A 151 16.71 11.61 -11.00
N VAL A 152 15.58 12.06 -10.46
CA VAL A 152 14.97 13.34 -10.82
C VAL A 152 15.04 14.34 -9.66
N ALA A 153 14.86 15.64 -9.94
CA ALA A 153 14.61 16.62 -8.89
C ALA A 153 13.37 16.17 -8.07
N MET A 154 13.40 16.37 -6.74
CA MET A 154 12.31 15.90 -5.89
C MET A 154 10.96 16.44 -6.32
N PRO A 155 10.03 15.57 -6.77
CA PRO A 155 8.65 15.96 -7.07
C PRO A 155 7.86 16.01 -5.76
N TRP A 156 7.72 17.21 -5.20
CA TRP A 156 7.17 17.40 -3.87
C TRP A 156 5.68 17.05 -3.74
N ASP A 157 4.95 17.09 -4.84
CA ASP A 157 3.53 16.75 -4.95
C ASP A 157 3.25 15.28 -5.30
N TRP A 158 4.30 14.43 -5.43
CA TRP A 158 4.12 13.00 -5.62
C TRP A 158 4.00 12.30 -4.27
N PRO A 159 3.37 11.08 -4.22
CA PRO A 159 3.31 10.32 -2.99
C PRO A 159 4.71 9.96 -2.50
N VAL A 160 4.91 10.02 -1.19
CA VAL A 160 6.11 9.46 -0.58
C VAL A 160 6.05 7.95 -0.64
N GLU A 161 7.13 7.31 -1.03
CA GLU A 161 7.27 5.87 -0.99
C GLU A 161 8.11 5.48 0.24
N THR A 162 7.53 4.67 1.11
CA THR A 162 8.08 4.27 2.41
C THR A 162 7.80 2.80 2.68
N ASN A 163 8.48 2.23 3.66
CA ASN A 163 8.03 0.99 4.24
C ASN A 163 6.94 1.23 5.33
N TYR A 164 6.40 0.15 5.87
CA TYR A 164 5.36 0.23 6.90
C TYR A 164 5.82 0.97 8.16
N HIS A 165 7.06 0.75 8.61
CA HIS A 165 7.57 1.35 9.84
C HIS A 165 7.65 2.88 9.75
N GLU A 166 8.10 3.39 8.60
CA GLU A 166 8.14 4.83 8.31
C GLU A 166 6.75 5.44 8.27
N ALA A 167 5.79 4.76 7.62
CA ALA A 167 4.39 5.18 7.58
C ALA A 167 3.77 5.24 8.99
N LYS A 168 4.05 4.25 9.85
CA LYS A 168 3.61 4.22 11.24
C LYS A 168 4.23 5.34 12.06
N ALA A 169 5.53 5.57 11.94
CA ALA A 169 6.23 6.63 12.66
C ALA A 169 5.70 8.03 12.25
N PHE A 170 5.42 8.23 10.96
CA PHE A 170 4.75 9.44 10.49
C PHE A 170 3.38 9.63 11.14
N CYS A 171 2.55 8.58 11.21
CA CYS A 171 1.25 8.66 11.86
C CYS A 171 1.38 9.02 13.36
N GLN A 172 2.33 8.44 14.07
CA GLN A 172 2.61 8.77 15.47
C GLN A 172 3.03 10.24 15.65
N TRP A 173 3.94 10.72 14.80
CA TRP A 173 4.35 12.11 14.79
C TRP A 173 3.16 13.04 14.51
N LYS A 174 2.38 12.73 13.46
CA LYS A 174 1.22 13.55 13.08
C LYS A 174 0.16 13.57 14.16
N ALA A 175 -0.09 12.46 14.84
CA ALA A 175 -0.99 12.39 16.00
C ALA A 175 -0.51 13.32 17.12
N ARG A 176 0.79 13.29 17.42
CA ARG A 176 1.40 14.14 18.45
C ARG A 176 1.24 15.64 18.17
N ILE A 177 1.51 16.07 16.93
CA ILE A 177 1.46 17.50 16.60
C ILE A 177 0.04 18.02 16.38
N SER A 178 -0.91 17.16 15.98
CA SER A 178 -2.30 17.55 15.75
C SER A 178 -3.22 17.34 16.94
N GLY A 179 -2.81 16.52 17.91
CA GLY A 179 -3.65 16.09 19.02
C GLY A 179 -4.81 15.17 18.61
N GLN A 180 -4.77 14.60 17.41
CA GLN A 180 -5.80 13.71 16.86
C GLN A 180 -5.28 12.26 16.84
N ALA A 181 -6.20 11.29 16.86
CA ALA A 181 -5.86 9.87 16.72
C ALA A 181 -5.58 9.52 15.26
N VAL A 182 -4.36 9.83 14.78
CA VAL A 182 -3.92 9.55 13.41
C VAL A 182 -3.26 8.18 13.34
N ARG A 183 -3.67 7.37 12.36
CA ARG A 183 -3.12 6.04 12.09
C ARG A 183 -3.31 5.62 10.63
N LEU A 184 -2.76 4.48 10.24
CA LEU A 184 -3.07 3.86 8.96
C LEU A 184 -4.51 3.33 8.96
N PRO A 185 -5.20 3.23 7.81
CA PRO A 185 -6.49 2.57 7.73
C PRO A 185 -6.35 1.06 7.96
N THR A 186 -7.38 0.44 8.52
CA THR A 186 -7.53 -1.02 8.50
C THR A 186 -7.98 -1.50 7.11
N GLU A 187 -7.99 -2.81 6.85
CA GLU A 187 -8.54 -3.37 5.61
C GLU A 187 -10.02 -2.99 5.45
N ASP A 188 -10.79 -3.08 6.53
CA ASP A 188 -12.21 -2.74 6.52
C ASP A 188 -12.43 -1.26 6.20
N GLU A 189 -11.64 -0.37 6.81
CA GLU A 189 -11.73 1.07 6.55
C GLU A 189 -11.29 1.42 5.13
N TRP A 190 -10.28 0.74 4.58
CA TRP A 190 -9.89 0.94 3.20
C TRP A 190 -11.00 0.50 2.23
N GLN A 191 -11.69 -0.60 2.53
CA GLN A 191 -12.83 -1.05 1.73
C GLN A 191 -14.02 -0.09 1.84
N ALA A 192 -14.33 0.41 3.04
CA ALA A 192 -15.36 1.42 3.23
C ALA A 192 -15.06 2.71 2.45
N LEU A 193 -13.82 3.18 2.50
CA LEU A 193 -13.30 4.33 1.77
C LEU A 193 -13.40 4.10 0.25
N ARG A 194 -13.04 2.92 -0.24
CA ARG A 194 -13.12 2.55 -1.65
C ARG A 194 -14.56 2.59 -2.16
N GLN A 195 -15.50 1.99 -1.42
CA GLN A 195 -16.92 2.01 -1.76
C GLN A 195 -17.49 3.44 -1.76
N PHE A 196 -17.14 4.22 -0.74
CA PHE A 196 -17.53 5.64 -0.66
C PHE A 196 -17.00 6.46 -1.83
N ALA A 197 -15.82 6.15 -2.32
CA ALA A 197 -15.21 6.78 -3.50
C ALA A 197 -15.81 6.31 -4.83
N GLY A 198 -16.65 5.28 -4.84
CA GLY A 198 -17.27 4.72 -6.03
C GLY A 198 -16.28 3.93 -6.92
N VAL A 199 -15.27 3.31 -6.30
CA VAL A 199 -14.29 2.48 -7.03
C VAL A 199 -14.79 1.04 -7.07
N ASP A 200 -15.11 0.54 -8.26
CA ASP A 200 -15.58 -0.82 -8.51
C ASP A 200 -14.45 -1.86 -8.38
N ASP A 201 -14.82 -3.15 -8.48
CA ASP A 201 -13.87 -4.27 -8.35
C ASP A 201 -12.93 -4.44 -9.55
N LEU A 202 -13.23 -3.81 -10.65
CA LEU A 202 -12.34 -3.76 -11.81
C LEU A 202 -11.62 -2.42 -11.84
N PRO A 203 -10.31 -2.42 -12.14
CA PRO A 203 -9.57 -1.18 -12.30
C PRO A 203 -10.15 -0.41 -13.48
N GLY A 204 -10.87 0.66 -13.16
CA GLY A 204 -11.41 1.59 -14.13
C GLY A 204 -10.48 2.78 -14.35
N ASP A 205 -10.69 3.53 -15.40
CA ASP A 205 -10.16 4.88 -15.49
C ASP A 205 -10.99 5.83 -14.60
N PRO A 206 -10.32 6.82 -13.98
CA PRO A 206 -8.93 7.18 -14.15
C PRO A 206 -8.04 6.62 -13.02
N ALA A 207 -6.93 5.97 -13.32
CA ALA A 207 -5.92 5.55 -12.35
C ALA A 207 -4.53 5.43 -13.00
N ASN A 208 -3.47 5.78 -12.28
CA ASN A 208 -2.10 5.49 -12.69
C ASN A 208 -1.75 4.05 -12.29
N ILE A 209 -2.11 3.10 -13.17
CA ILE A 209 -2.01 1.66 -12.94
C ILE A 209 -1.72 0.96 -14.27
N GLU A 210 -1.17 -0.25 -14.24
CA GLU A 210 -0.92 -1.10 -15.41
C GLU A 210 0.00 -0.43 -16.47
N LEU A 211 0.87 0.48 -16.06
CA LEU A 211 1.72 1.27 -16.97
C LEU A 211 0.92 2.06 -18.04
N ARG A 212 -0.37 2.30 -17.81
CA ARG A 212 -1.23 2.98 -18.79
C ARG A 212 -0.88 4.45 -18.97
N HIS A 213 -0.33 5.09 -17.96
CA HIS A 213 -0.01 6.52 -17.98
C HIS A 213 1.48 6.78 -17.83
N PHE A 214 2.09 6.29 -16.74
CA PHE A 214 3.48 6.58 -16.43
C PHE A 214 4.20 5.32 -15.92
N ALA A 215 5.51 5.28 -16.13
CA ALA A 215 6.40 4.30 -15.53
C ALA A 215 7.01 4.83 -14.21
N SER A 216 6.21 5.52 -13.43
CA SER A 216 6.52 6.07 -12.11
C SER A 216 5.23 6.48 -11.39
N SER A 217 5.32 6.83 -10.12
CA SER A 217 4.29 7.63 -9.45
C SER A 217 4.12 9.00 -10.13
N CYS A 218 3.08 9.73 -9.77
CA CYS A 218 2.71 11.04 -10.32
C CYS A 218 2.03 11.90 -9.24
N PRO A 219 1.67 13.18 -9.50
CA PRO A 219 1.07 14.06 -8.50
C PRO A 219 -0.14 13.44 -7.81
N VAL A 220 -0.19 13.54 -6.45
CA VAL A 220 -1.23 12.96 -5.59
C VAL A 220 -2.65 13.53 -5.83
N ASN A 221 -2.78 14.56 -6.63
CA ASN A 221 -4.05 15.20 -6.98
C ASN A 221 -4.44 15.00 -8.46
N ARG A 222 -3.82 14.02 -9.14
CA ARG A 222 -4.07 13.81 -10.56
C ARG A 222 -5.29 12.93 -10.83
N PHE A 223 -5.45 11.84 -10.12
CA PHE A 223 -6.50 10.85 -10.38
C PHE A 223 -7.54 10.86 -9.27
N ALA A 224 -8.67 11.53 -9.54
CA ALA A 224 -9.77 11.65 -8.58
C ALA A 224 -10.69 10.42 -8.61
N HIS A 225 -11.08 9.98 -7.41
CA HIS A 225 -12.09 8.96 -7.17
C HIS A 225 -13.14 9.54 -6.21
N GLY A 226 -14.20 10.10 -6.75
CA GLY A 226 -15.16 10.86 -5.96
C GLY A 226 -14.49 12.03 -5.21
N PRO A 227 -14.64 12.14 -3.89
CA PRO A 227 -13.99 13.19 -3.10
C PRO A 227 -12.53 12.91 -2.73
N LEU A 228 -12.03 11.73 -3.03
CA LEU A 228 -10.67 11.25 -2.74
C LEU A 228 -9.82 11.18 -4.01
N PHE A 229 -8.53 11.01 -3.84
CA PHE A 229 -7.59 10.79 -4.95
C PHE A 229 -6.79 9.51 -4.71
N ASP A 230 -6.35 8.87 -5.81
CA ASP A 230 -5.47 7.70 -5.78
C ASP A 230 -5.96 6.62 -4.79
N VAL A 231 -7.25 6.31 -4.80
CA VAL A 231 -7.79 5.17 -4.04
C VAL A 231 -7.24 3.87 -4.60
N VAL A 232 -7.10 3.82 -5.93
CA VAL A 232 -6.38 2.77 -6.68
C VAL A 232 -5.31 3.41 -7.56
N GLY A 233 -4.22 2.68 -7.76
CA GLY A 233 -3.09 3.10 -8.58
C GLY A 233 -2.17 4.10 -7.88
N ASN A 234 -1.23 4.62 -8.63
CA ASN A 234 -0.15 5.49 -8.23
C ASN A 234 0.88 4.76 -7.35
N VAL A 235 0.60 4.49 -6.09
CA VAL A 235 1.38 3.62 -5.21
C VAL A 235 0.46 2.79 -4.34
N TRP A 236 0.90 1.58 -3.98
CA TRP A 236 0.25 0.78 -2.95
C TRP A 236 0.12 1.56 -1.64
N GLN A 237 -0.89 1.23 -0.86
CA GLN A 237 -1.16 1.87 0.42
C GLN A 237 -0.99 0.86 1.56
N TRP A 238 -0.03 1.11 2.45
CA TRP A 238 0.15 0.32 3.67
C TRP A 238 -1.07 0.43 4.57
N LEU A 239 -1.50 -0.71 5.12
CA LEU A 239 -2.61 -0.80 6.06
C LEU A 239 -2.15 -1.20 7.46
N GLU A 240 -2.97 -0.86 8.45
CA GLU A 240 -2.78 -1.29 9.84
C GLU A 240 -2.89 -2.80 10.00
N THR A 241 -3.73 -3.45 9.19
CA THR A 241 -4.11 -4.86 9.30
C THR A 241 -3.00 -5.77 8.78
N PRO A 242 -2.45 -6.69 9.59
CA PRO A 242 -1.72 -7.85 9.11
C PRO A 242 -2.66 -8.72 8.28
N ILE A 243 -2.14 -9.44 7.28
CA ILE A 243 -2.97 -10.37 6.52
C ILE A 243 -3.43 -11.53 7.42
N TYR A 244 -4.68 -11.93 7.24
CA TYR A 244 -5.33 -13.00 7.99
C TYR A 244 -6.27 -13.78 7.08
N PRO A 245 -6.58 -15.06 7.40
CA PRO A 245 -7.53 -15.84 6.62
C PRO A 245 -8.97 -15.35 6.84
N PHE A 246 -9.76 -15.29 5.78
CA PHE A 246 -11.20 -15.09 5.89
C PHE A 246 -11.90 -16.35 6.42
N GLY A 247 -13.07 -16.18 7.01
CA GLY A 247 -13.88 -17.34 7.44
C GLY A 247 -14.18 -18.27 6.26
N GLY A 248 -13.84 -19.56 6.39
CA GLY A 248 -13.93 -20.54 5.30
C GLY A 248 -12.74 -20.53 4.33
N PHE A 249 -11.65 -19.88 4.68
CA PHE A 249 -10.40 -19.96 3.92
C PHE A 249 -9.94 -21.41 3.78
N GLU A 250 -9.48 -21.76 2.60
CA GLU A 250 -8.80 -23.02 2.30
C GLU A 250 -7.64 -22.74 1.36
N VAL A 251 -6.51 -23.38 1.66
CA VAL A 251 -5.31 -23.29 0.82
C VAL A 251 -5.58 -23.93 -0.54
N HIS A 252 -5.15 -23.29 -1.61
CA HIS A 252 -5.27 -23.89 -2.94
C HIS A 252 -4.30 -25.07 -3.08
N PRO A 253 -4.77 -26.26 -3.44
CA PRO A 253 -3.98 -27.50 -3.36
C PRO A 253 -2.79 -27.55 -4.35
N ILE A 254 -2.78 -26.68 -5.38
CA ILE A 254 -1.70 -26.62 -6.36
C ILE A 254 -0.57 -25.68 -5.93
N TYR A 255 -0.89 -24.65 -5.12
CA TYR A 255 0.09 -23.65 -4.72
C TYR A 255 -0.17 -23.17 -3.29
N ASP A 256 0.48 -23.82 -2.32
CA ASP A 256 0.31 -23.61 -0.89
C ASP A 256 1.32 -22.63 -0.28
N ASP A 257 2.37 -22.26 -1.00
CA ASP A 257 3.47 -21.40 -0.53
C ASP A 257 3.14 -19.91 -0.52
N PHE A 258 2.09 -19.48 -1.23
CA PHE A 258 1.85 -18.05 -1.43
C PHE A 258 1.31 -17.36 -0.19
N THR A 259 0.28 -17.92 0.41
CA THR A 259 -0.51 -17.24 1.45
C THR A 259 -0.15 -17.69 2.86
N THR A 260 -0.11 -19.00 3.13
CA THR A 260 0.04 -19.53 4.50
C THR A 260 1.28 -19.03 5.24
N PRO A 261 2.46 -18.87 4.60
CA PRO A 261 3.63 -18.33 5.29
C PRO A 261 3.50 -16.87 5.72
N THR A 262 2.50 -16.16 5.20
CA THR A 262 2.28 -14.73 5.50
C THR A 262 1.33 -14.50 6.68
N PHE A 263 0.63 -15.53 7.17
CA PHE A 263 -0.24 -15.48 8.34
C PHE A 263 0.55 -15.53 9.65
N ASP A 264 1.53 -14.67 9.78
CA ASP A 264 2.50 -14.63 10.89
C ASP A 264 2.40 -13.33 11.72
N GLU A 265 1.34 -12.54 11.52
CA GLU A 265 1.12 -11.22 12.15
C GLU A 265 2.23 -10.18 11.84
N ARG A 266 3.16 -10.48 10.92
CA ARG A 266 4.29 -9.64 10.55
C ARG A 266 4.26 -9.18 9.10
N HIS A 267 3.32 -9.71 8.30
CA HIS A 267 3.05 -9.25 6.95
C HIS A 267 1.82 -8.35 6.97
N ASN A 268 2.01 -7.06 6.72
CA ASN A 268 0.90 -6.13 6.63
C ASN A 268 0.38 -6.03 5.20
N LEU A 269 -0.94 -5.90 5.10
CA LEU A 269 -1.62 -5.70 3.82
C LEU A 269 -1.20 -4.38 3.18
N ILE A 270 -1.12 -4.43 1.86
CA ILE A 270 -1.10 -3.27 0.99
C ILE A 270 -2.28 -3.34 0.03
N LYS A 271 -2.87 -2.22 -0.31
CA LYS A 271 -4.07 -2.13 -1.16
C LYS A 271 -3.95 -1.06 -2.23
N GLY A 272 -4.72 -1.25 -3.30
CA GLY A 272 -4.91 -0.24 -4.34
C GLY A 272 -4.04 -0.40 -5.57
N GLY A 273 -2.97 -1.16 -5.51
CA GLY A 273 -2.02 -1.29 -6.63
C GLY A 273 -1.11 -0.07 -6.79
N SER A 274 -0.04 -0.24 -7.54
CA SER A 274 0.89 0.82 -7.92
C SER A 274 0.79 1.11 -9.42
N TRP A 275 1.57 2.06 -9.90
CA TRP A 275 1.64 2.44 -11.32
C TRP A 275 2.00 1.28 -12.25
N ILE A 276 2.66 0.21 -11.75
CA ILE A 276 3.08 -0.96 -12.52
C ILE A 276 2.21 -2.19 -12.27
N SER A 277 1.46 -2.24 -11.17
CA SER A 277 0.60 -3.38 -10.82
C SER A 277 -0.37 -3.70 -11.94
N CYS A 278 -0.48 -4.97 -12.31
CA CYS A 278 -1.33 -5.42 -13.41
C CYS A 278 -2.01 -6.77 -13.11
N GLY A 279 -3.09 -7.06 -13.84
CA GLY A 279 -3.89 -8.27 -13.62
C GLY A 279 -4.55 -8.30 -12.25
N ASN A 280 -4.39 -9.39 -11.51
CA ASN A 280 -4.96 -9.53 -10.16
C ASN A 280 -4.40 -8.47 -9.20
N GLU A 281 -3.12 -8.09 -9.30
CA GLU A 281 -2.53 -7.03 -8.47
C GLU A 281 -3.24 -5.68 -8.64
N ALA A 282 -3.75 -5.40 -9.83
CA ALA A 282 -4.49 -4.17 -10.11
C ALA A 282 -5.93 -4.21 -9.59
N ALA A 283 -6.45 -5.37 -9.20
CA ALA A 283 -7.81 -5.51 -8.72
C ALA A 283 -7.95 -4.99 -7.27
N PRO A 284 -8.89 -4.09 -6.98
CA PRO A 284 -9.09 -3.54 -5.63
C PRO A 284 -9.41 -4.60 -4.56
N ILE A 285 -9.94 -5.75 -4.97
CA ILE A 285 -10.23 -6.86 -4.05
C ILE A 285 -8.99 -7.65 -3.65
N SER A 286 -7.91 -7.59 -4.44
CA SER A 286 -6.69 -8.35 -4.21
C SER A 286 -6.09 -8.09 -2.82
N ARG A 287 -5.44 -9.10 -2.26
CA ARG A 287 -4.89 -9.06 -0.90
C ARG A 287 -3.41 -9.45 -0.93
N TYR A 288 -2.57 -8.44 -1.09
CA TYR A 288 -1.12 -8.61 -1.04
C TYR A 288 -0.59 -8.12 0.30
N ALA A 289 0.38 -8.86 0.86
CA ALA A 289 0.99 -8.51 2.13
C ALA A 289 2.49 -8.70 2.07
N PHE A 290 3.21 -7.79 2.70
CA PHE A 290 4.66 -7.82 2.74
C PHE A 290 5.16 -7.62 4.17
N ARG A 291 6.37 -8.13 4.43
CA ARG A 291 7.08 -7.80 5.67
C ARG A 291 7.23 -6.30 5.79
N ARG A 292 7.04 -5.79 6.98
CA ARG A 292 6.96 -4.35 7.32
C ARG A 292 8.16 -3.53 6.88
N HIS A 293 9.33 -4.16 6.77
CA HIS A 293 10.58 -3.50 6.35
C HIS A 293 10.85 -3.54 4.85
N PHE A 294 10.04 -4.25 4.07
CA PHE A 294 10.23 -4.35 2.63
C PHE A 294 9.85 -3.04 1.96
N PHE A 295 10.61 -2.70 0.91
CA PHE A 295 10.28 -1.63 0.00
C PHE A 295 9.49 -2.21 -1.17
N GLN A 296 8.39 -1.55 -1.48
CA GLN A 296 7.57 -1.76 -2.65
C GLN A 296 7.33 -0.38 -3.28
N HIS A 297 6.62 -0.29 -4.40
CA HIS A 297 6.06 0.98 -4.84
C HIS A 297 4.88 1.33 -3.94
N ALA A 298 5.15 1.56 -2.67
CA ALA A 298 4.16 1.71 -1.62
C ALA A 298 4.38 2.98 -0.82
N GLY A 299 3.32 3.73 -0.65
CA GLY A 299 3.17 4.85 0.26
C GLY A 299 2.00 4.59 1.20
N PHE A 300 1.29 5.62 1.59
CA PHE A 300 0.15 5.49 2.49
C PHE A 300 -0.77 6.70 2.47
N ARG A 301 -2.00 6.48 2.90
CA ARG A 301 -2.89 7.52 3.44
C ARG A 301 -3.08 7.30 4.93
N TYR A 302 -3.52 8.31 5.63
CA TYR A 302 -3.86 8.17 7.04
C TYR A 302 -5.34 8.41 7.28
N VAL A 303 -5.80 7.89 8.40
CA VAL A 303 -7.15 8.12 8.92
C VAL A 303 -7.07 8.77 10.30
N VAL A 304 -8.16 9.46 10.66
CA VAL A 304 -8.40 10.00 11.99
C VAL A 304 -9.66 9.34 12.51
N ALA A 305 -9.52 8.52 13.55
CA ALA A 305 -10.61 7.81 14.17
C ALA A 305 -10.28 7.56 15.64
N ASP A 306 -11.30 7.54 16.50
CA ASP A 306 -11.11 7.18 17.90
C ASP A 306 -10.60 5.75 18.04
N VAL A 307 -9.58 5.56 18.88
CA VAL A 307 -8.90 4.27 19.10
C VAL A 307 -9.87 3.19 19.62
N ALA A 308 -10.95 3.58 20.29
CA ALA A 308 -11.94 2.66 20.85
C ALA A 308 -12.80 1.91 19.81
N ALA A 309 -12.80 2.35 18.53
CA ALA A 309 -13.61 1.76 17.47
C ALA A 309 -12.87 0.71 16.62
N THR A 310 -11.60 0.43 16.90
CA THR A 310 -10.72 -0.34 16.01
C THR A 310 -9.89 -1.39 16.72
N GLN A 311 -10.49 -2.19 17.58
CA GLN A 311 -9.87 -3.47 17.90
C GLN A 311 -10.19 -4.41 16.72
N PRO A 312 -9.17 -4.90 15.98
CA PRO A 312 -9.39 -6.06 15.14
C PRO A 312 -9.90 -7.16 16.06
N ALA A 313 -10.91 -7.89 15.63
CA ALA A 313 -11.39 -9.06 16.37
C ALA A 313 -10.20 -10.02 16.48
N SER A 314 -9.47 -9.93 17.59
CA SER A 314 -8.34 -10.78 17.93
C SER A 314 -8.87 -12.11 18.43
N HIS A 315 -9.41 -12.93 17.56
CA HIS A 315 -9.67 -14.35 17.86
C HIS A 315 -9.62 -15.15 16.56
N TYR A 316 -8.41 -15.30 16.02
CA TYR A 316 -8.16 -16.40 15.10
C TYR A 316 -7.45 -17.50 15.89
N GLU A 317 -8.17 -18.58 16.13
CA GLU A 317 -7.57 -19.83 16.60
C GLU A 317 -6.63 -20.35 15.50
N THR A 318 -5.38 -19.94 15.54
CA THR A 318 -4.29 -20.41 14.67
C THR A 318 -3.94 -21.88 14.87
N ASP A 319 -4.51 -22.53 15.90
CA ASP A 319 -4.12 -23.90 16.30
C ASP A 319 -4.65 -25.02 15.37
N ARG A 320 -5.38 -24.70 14.29
CA ARG A 320 -5.94 -25.73 13.40
C ARG A 320 -5.36 -25.77 11.98
N LEU A 321 -4.42 -24.90 11.63
CA LEU A 321 -3.88 -24.84 10.27
C LEU A 321 -2.48 -25.46 10.11
N ILE A 322 -1.90 -25.97 11.18
CA ILE A 322 -0.59 -26.65 11.16
C ILE A 322 -0.75 -28.05 11.79
N SER A 323 -1.47 -28.91 11.09
CA SER A 323 -1.47 -30.35 11.39
C SER A 323 -1.49 -31.17 10.12
#